data_fbf3840908bae3a5ae6995f6f1301dc1
#
_entry.id   fbf3840908bae3a5ae6995f6f1301dc1
#
_cell.length_a   1.000
_cell.length_b   1.000
_cell.length_c   1.000
_cell.angle_alpha   90.00
_cell.angle_beta   90.00
_cell.angle_gamma   90.00
#
_symmetry.space_group_name_H-M   'P 1'
#
loop_
_entity.id
_entity.type
_entity.pdbx_description
1 polymer ?
#
loop_
_entity_poly.entity_id
_entity_poly.type
_entity_poly.pdbx_seq_one_letter_code
_entity_poly.pdbx_strand_id
1 'polypeptide(L)'
;MTPLGLKNAGLGSRAELVRTPACRGAPRSRAPRGCHGYLPGDELRTKMAEEKDREGAEAIVAEFHKKIKDAFEVFDHETNNTVDVREIGTIIRSLGCCPTEGELHDFIAEVEEEEPTGYIRFEKFLPVMTRVLLERKYRPIAEDVLLRAFEVLDPAKRGFLTKEELVKYMTEEGEPFSQEEMEEMLSAAIDPESNSINYRDYITMMVIDEN
;
A
#
# COMPACT_ATOMS: atom_id res chain seq x y z
N MET A 1 -27.82 -30.62 3.08
CA MET A 1 -28.87 -29.93 3.86
C MET A 1 -28.57 -28.45 3.80
N THR A 2 -29.46 -27.70 3.21
CA THR A 2 -29.35 -26.33 2.68
C THR A 2 -29.36 -25.25 3.76
N PRO A 3 -28.74 -24.07 3.54
CA PRO A 3 -28.67 -23.01 4.51
C PRO A 3 -29.91 -22.11 4.50
N LEU A 4 -30.28 -21.62 5.67
CA LEU A 4 -31.35 -20.65 5.90
C LEU A 4 -30.88 -19.22 5.62
N GLY A 5 -31.62 -18.56 4.73
CA GLY A 5 -31.45 -17.17 4.40
C GLY A 5 -31.91 -16.21 5.52
N LEU A 6 -31.22 -15.07 5.62
CA LEU A 6 -31.71 -13.91 6.35
C LEU A 6 -32.07 -12.79 5.37
N LYS A 7 -33.34 -12.39 5.45
CA LYS A 7 -33.97 -11.37 4.63
C LYS A 7 -33.61 -9.95 5.13
N ASN A 8 -33.37 -9.06 4.17
CA ASN A 8 -33.33 -7.62 4.32
C ASN A 8 -34.61 -7.06 4.99
N ALA A 9 -34.42 -6.22 6.00
CA ALA A 9 -35.45 -5.31 6.47
C ALA A 9 -34.98 -3.88 6.18
N GLY A 10 -35.64 -3.23 5.23
CA GLY A 10 -35.45 -1.83 4.93
C GLY A 10 -36.06 -0.95 6.00
N LEU A 11 -35.39 0.12 6.33
CA LEU A 11 -35.93 1.25 7.08
C LEU A 11 -35.66 2.52 6.29
N GLY A 12 -36.75 3.02 5.68
CA GLY A 12 -36.78 4.30 5.04
C GLY A 12 -36.68 5.43 6.09
N SER A 13 -35.78 6.35 5.89
CA SER A 13 -35.75 7.61 6.62
C SER A 13 -36.17 8.74 5.68
N ARG A 14 -37.26 9.35 6.07
CA ARG A 14 -37.99 10.44 5.45
C ARG A 14 -37.24 11.74 5.75
N ALA A 15 -36.68 12.38 4.72
CA ALA A 15 -36.09 13.71 4.84
C ALA A 15 -37.21 14.75 4.88
N GLU A 16 -37.32 15.47 5.97
CA GLU A 16 -38.21 16.56 6.20
C GLU A 16 -37.66 17.86 5.59
N LEU A 17 -38.43 18.43 4.66
CA LEU A 17 -38.16 19.71 4.01
C LEU A 17 -38.41 20.85 5.01
N VAL A 18 -37.34 21.50 5.48
CA VAL A 18 -37.45 22.77 6.19
C VAL A 18 -37.53 23.90 5.15
N ARG A 19 -38.68 24.53 5.09
CA ARG A 19 -38.97 25.75 4.31
C ARG A 19 -38.38 26.96 5.03
N THR A 20 -37.46 27.69 4.39
CA THR A 20 -37.05 29.02 4.81
C THR A 20 -37.96 30.10 4.22
N PRO A 21 -38.28 31.18 4.97
CA PRO A 21 -39.18 32.21 4.51
C PRO A 21 -38.52 33.23 3.58
N ALA A 22 -39.32 33.67 2.61
CA ALA A 22 -38.96 34.67 1.61
C ALA A 22 -38.74 36.06 2.24
N CYS A 23 -37.56 36.64 2.04
CA CYS A 23 -37.31 38.04 2.28
C CYS A 23 -37.63 38.84 1.00
N ARG A 24 -38.56 39.78 1.15
CA ARG A 24 -38.96 40.75 0.12
C ARG A 24 -37.96 41.90 0.02
N GLY A 25 -37.63 42.24 -1.20
CA GLY A 25 -37.45 43.55 -1.80
C GLY A 25 -36.52 44.55 -1.12
N ALA A 26 -35.38 44.82 -1.81
CA ALA A 26 -34.68 46.07 -1.72
C ALA A 26 -34.16 46.47 -3.13
N PRO A 27 -34.02 47.79 -3.43
CA PRO A 27 -34.00 48.32 -4.79
C PRO A 27 -32.66 48.18 -5.51
N ARG A 28 -32.75 48.04 -6.84
CA ARG A 28 -31.63 47.97 -7.78
C ARG A 28 -30.78 49.25 -7.72
N SER A 29 -29.60 49.18 -7.14
CA SER A 29 -28.52 50.14 -7.39
C SER A 29 -27.67 49.66 -8.57
N ARG A 30 -27.48 50.54 -9.54
CA ARG A 30 -26.63 50.38 -10.75
C ARG A 30 -25.20 50.06 -10.31
N ALA A 31 -24.71 48.88 -10.64
CA ALA A 31 -23.29 48.57 -10.55
C ALA A 31 -22.51 49.30 -11.65
N PRO A 32 -21.38 49.92 -11.34
CA PRO A 32 -20.45 50.43 -12.36
C PRO A 32 -19.83 49.27 -13.13
N ARG A 33 -19.75 49.37 -14.44
CA ARG A 33 -19.01 48.44 -15.31
C ARG A 33 -17.53 48.59 -14.99
N GLY A 34 -17.04 47.73 -14.10
CA GLY A 34 -15.63 47.54 -13.84
C GLY A 34 -15.01 46.80 -15.00
N CYS A 35 -14.13 47.47 -15.73
CA CYS A 35 -13.21 46.84 -16.67
C CYS A 35 -12.41 45.79 -15.91
N HIS A 36 -12.64 44.51 -16.20
CA HIS A 36 -11.72 43.44 -15.81
C HIS A 36 -10.47 43.62 -16.67
N GLY A 37 -9.54 44.43 -16.15
CA GLY A 37 -8.17 44.44 -16.64
C GLY A 37 -7.56 43.07 -16.34
N TYR A 38 -7.41 42.24 -17.34
CA TYR A 38 -6.62 41.03 -17.33
C TYR A 38 -5.17 41.45 -17.06
N LEU A 39 -4.69 41.20 -15.84
CA LEU A 39 -3.31 41.48 -15.47
C LEU A 39 -2.43 40.34 -16.01
N PRO A 40 -1.48 40.59 -16.90
CA PRO A 40 -0.59 39.58 -17.48
C PRO A 40 0.33 38.85 -16.44
N GLY A 41 0.26 39.26 -15.18
CA GLY A 41 1.02 38.65 -14.09
C GLY A 41 0.48 37.29 -13.56
N ASP A 42 -0.84 37.05 -13.67
CA ASP A 42 -1.45 35.84 -13.13
C ASP A 42 -1.15 34.62 -14.00
N GLU A 43 -1.13 34.75 -15.29
CA GLU A 43 -0.81 33.67 -16.24
C GLU A 43 0.65 33.22 -16.12
N LEU A 44 1.56 34.18 -15.91
CA LEU A 44 2.98 33.91 -15.71
C LEU A 44 3.23 33.18 -14.37
N ARG A 45 2.50 33.57 -13.33
CA ARG A 45 2.58 32.97 -11.99
C ARG A 45 2.04 31.54 -11.98
N THR A 46 0.95 31.27 -12.71
CA THR A 46 0.38 29.94 -12.87
C THR A 46 1.35 29.03 -13.63
N LYS A 47 1.92 29.48 -14.74
CA LYS A 47 2.91 28.72 -15.52
C LYS A 47 4.17 28.40 -14.72
N MET A 48 4.67 29.33 -13.92
CA MET A 48 5.83 29.08 -13.05
C MET A 48 5.53 28.11 -11.92
N ALA A 49 4.30 28.09 -11.38
CA ALA A 49 3.87 27.12 -10.40
C ALA A 49 3.77 25.72 -11.02
N GLU A 50 3.13 25.60 -12.20
CA GLU A 50 3.01 24.33 -12.93
C GLU A 50 4.38 23.76 -13.36
N GLU A 51 5.33 24.63 -13.74
CA GLU A 51 6.68 24.23 -14.12
C GLU A 51 7.47 23.72 -12.90
N LYS A 52 7.35 24.38 -11.75
CA LYS A 52 7.98 23.94 -10.49
C LYS A 52 7.39 22.63 -9.97
N ASP A 53 6.08 22.44 -10.08
CA ASP A 53 5.41 21.20 -9.69
C ASP A 53 5.84 20.05 -10.62
N ARG A 54 6.06 20.31 -11.91
CA ARG A 54 6.55 19.34 -12.87
C ARG A 54 8.01 18.95 -12.62
N GLU A 55 8.89 19.92 -12.35
CA GLU A 55 10.28 19.66 -11.98
C GLU A 55 10.36 18.82 -10.68
N GLY A 56 9.50 19.11 -9.69
CA GLY A 56 9.41 18.32 -8.47
C GLY A 56 8.98 16.89 -8.72
N ALA A 57 7.99 16.67 -9.59
CA ALA A 57 7.51 15.33 -9.95
C ALA A 57 8.57 14.53 -10.74
N GLU A 58 9.29 15.18 -11.67
CA GLU A 58 10.38 14.55 -12.42
C GLU A 58 11.54 14.13 -11.50
N ALA A 59 11.88 14.94 -10.49
CA ALA A 59 12.91 14.62 -9.51
C ALA A 59 12.54 13.40 -8.65
N ILE A 60 11.27 13.29 -8.22
CA ILE A 60 10.76 12.14 -7.47
C ILE A 60 10.82 10.86 -8.31
N VAL A 61 10.41 10.93 -9.58
CA VAL A 61 10.48 9.80 -10.50
C VAL A 61 11.93 9.35 -10.71
N ALA A 62 12.86 10.28 -10.87
CA ALA A 62 14.28 9.97 -11.03
C ALA A 62 14.86 9.30 -9.77
N GLU A 63 14.44 9.72 -8.58
CA GLU A 63 14.84 9.07 -7.33
C GLU A 63 14.30 7.64 -7.23
N PHE A 64 13.02 7.43 -7.59
CA PHE A 64 12.45 6.08 -7.62
C PHE A 64 13.15 5.19 -8.64
N HIS A 65 13.43 5.69 -9.84
CA HIS A 65 14.18 4.94 -10.85
C HIS A 65 15.55 4.49 -10.34
N LYS A 66 16.25 5.36 -9.59
CA LYS A 66 17.52 5.01 -8.99
C LYS A 66 17.36 3.92 -7.93
N LYS A 67 16.41 4.07 -6.99
CA LYS A 67 16.15 3.07 -5.94
C LYS A 67 15.77 1.71 -6.54
N ILE A 68 14.89 1.71 -7.54
CA ILE A 68 14.47 0.48 -8.24
C ILE A 68 15.65 -0.19 -8.92
N LYS A 69 16.50 0.60 -9.59
CA LYS A 69 17.69 0.09 -10.26
C LYS A 69 18.67 -0.52 -9.27
N ASP A 70 18.99 0.22 -8.21
CA ASP A 70 19.92 -0.23 -7.17
C ASP A 70 19.43 -1.54 -6.52
N ALA A 71 18.12 -1.67 -6.24
CA ALA A 71 17.53 -2.90 -5.72
C ALA A 71 17.56 -4.07 -6.71
N PHE A 72 17.27 -3.82 -7.99
CA PHE A 72 17.27 -4.84 -9.02
C PHE A 72 18.68 -5.38 -9.32
N GLU A 73 19.69 -4.49 -9.36
CA GLU A 73 21.09 -4.85 -9.63
C GLU A 73 21.69 -5.81 -8.58
N VAL A 74 21.17 -5.78 -7.33
CA VAL A 74 21.61 -6.72 -6.28
C VAL A 74 21.32 -8.18 -6.66
N PHE A 75 20.23 -8.43 -7.39
CA PHE A 75 19.77 -9.76 -7.80
C PHE A 75 20.13 -10.12 -9.26
N ASP A 76 20.65 -9.17 -10.04
CA ASP A 76 21.13 -9.40 -11.39
C ASP A 76 22.57 -9.96 -11.37
N HIS A 77 22.71 -11.23 -10.98
CA HIS A 77 24.01 -11.88 -10.83
C HIS A 77 24.79 -12.02 -12.13
N GLU A 78 24.10 -12.05 -13.27
CA GLU A 78 24.70 -12.20 -14.59
C GLU A 78 24.97 -10.86 -15.30
N THR A 79 24.57 -9.74 -14.71
CA THR A 79 24.68 -8.39 -15.30
C THR A 79 24.09 -8.28 -16.71
N ASN A 80 23.00 -8.98 -16.93
CA ASN A 80 22.30 -9.05 -18.21
C ASN A 80 20.95 -8.30 -18.19
N ASN A 81 20.67 -7.54 -17.10
CA ASN A 81 19.42 -6.83 -16.82
C ASN A 81 18.21 -7.79 -16.73
N THR A 82 18.41 -8.99 -16.21
CA THR A 82 17.35 -9.95 -15.90
C THR A 82 17.53 -10.54 -14.51
N VAL A 83 16.42 -10.83 -13.84
CA VAL A 83 16.39 -11.50 -12.54
C VAL A 83 15.40 -12.67 -12.59
N ASP A 84 15.62 -13.69 -11.76
CA ASP A 84 14.70 -14.82 -11.59
C ASP A 84 13.35 -14.32 -11.07
N VAL A 85 12.25 -14.87 -11.59
CA VAL A 85 10.87 -14.54 -11.15
C VAL A 85 10.71 -14.70 -9.64
N ARG A 86 11.41 -15.69 -9.04
CA ARG A 86 11.35 -15.95 -7.59
C ARG A 86 11.92 -14.83 -6.73
N GLU A 87 12.82 -14.01 -7.29
CA GLU A 87 13.44 -12.88 -6.57
C GLU A 87 12.60 -11.60 -6.62
N ILE A 88 11.59 -11.54 -7.49
CA ILE A 88 10.75 -10.34 -7.68
C ILE A 88 10.07 -9.91 -6.37
N GLY A 89 9.53 -10.88 -5.61
CA GLY A 89 8.92 -10.59 -4.31
C GLY A 89 9.90 -9.95 -3.33
N THR A 90 11.14 -10.45 -3.28
CA THR A 90 12.20 -9.90 -2.41
C THR A 90 12.60 -8.50 -2.84
N ILE A 91 12.72 -8.24 -4.16
CA ILE A 91 13.01 -6.91 -4.69
C ILE A 91 11.91 -5.91 -4.31
N ILE A 92 10.65 -6.28 -4.49
CA ILE A 92 9.50 -5.42 -4.13
C ILE A 92 9.49 -5.12 -2.64
N ARG A 93 9.74 -6.11 -1.79
CA ARG A 93 9.81 -5.95 -0.33
C ARG A 93 11.00 -5.08 0.09
N SER A 94 12.14 -5.17 -0.57
CA SER A 94 13.31 -4.31 -0.30
C SER A 94 13.06 -2.83 -0.62
N LEU A 95 12.07 -2.53 -1.48
CA LEU A 95 11.63 -1.17 -1.80
C LEU A 95 10.57 -0.63 -0.81
N GLY A 96 10.27 -1.38 0.27
CA GLY A 96 9.32 -0.99 1.30
C GLY A 96 7.86 -1.31 0.95
N CYS A 97 7.62 -2.17 -0.01
CA CYS A 97 6.28 -2.63 -0.38
C CYS A 97 6.02 -4.04 0.17
N CYS A 98 4.78 -4.30 0.61
CA CYS A 98 4.36 -5.59 1.17
C CYS A 98 3.12 -6.10 0.42
N PRO A 99 3.26 -6.59 -0.83
CA PRO A 99 2.15 -7.18 -1.56
C PRO A 99 1.71 -8.51 -0.91
N THR A 100 0.42 -8.83 -1.01
CA THR A 100 -0.10 -10.18 -0.76
C THR A 100 0.39 -11.12 -1.87
N GLU A 101 0.31 -12.45 -1.66
CA GLU A 101 0.72 -13.41 -2.68
C GLU A 101 -0.12 -13.28 -3.98
N GLY A 102 -1.41 -12.98 -3.86
CA GLY A 102 -2.26 -12.70 -5.02
C GLY A 102 -1.82 -11.45 -5.80
N GLU A 103 -1.53 -10.35 -5.10
CA GLU A 103 -1.01 -9.11 -5.71
C GLU A 103 0.37 -9.29 -6.33
N LEU A 104 1.24 -10.10 -5.70
CA LEU A 104 2.54 -10.45 -6.25
C LEU A 104 2.41 -11.25 -7.53
N HIS A 105 1.48 -12.22 -7.57
CA HIS A 105 1.20 -13.00 -8.77
C HIS A 105 0.69 -12.12 -9.92
N ASP A 106 -0.23 -11.20 -9.64
CA ASP A 106 -0.74 -10.24 -10.63
C ASP A 106 0.37 -9.31 -11.15
N PHE A 107 1.26 -8.85 -10.26
CA PHE A 107 2.42 -8.05 -10.63
C PHE A 107 3.37 -8.82 -11.56
N ILE A 108 3.70 -10.07 -11.21
CA ILE A 108 4.55 -10.93 -12.03
C ILE A 108 3.93 -11.15 -13.41
N ALA A 109 2.64 -11.44 -13.48
CA ALA A 109 1.93 -11.61 -14.75
C ALA A 109 1.96 -10.37 -15.65
N GLU A 110 2.04 -9.15 -15.06
CA GLU A 110 2.16 -7.91 -15.82
C GLU A 110 3.56 -7.67 -16.38
N VAL A 111 4.61 -8.10 -15.67
CA VAL A 111 6.02 -7.86 -16.07
C VAL A 111 6.64 -9.02 -16.84
N GLU A 112 6.01 -10.19 -16.84
CA GLU A 112 6.50 -11.38 -17.54
C GLU A 112 6.37 -11.25 -19.07
N GLU A 113 7.16 -12.02 -19.80
CA GLU A 113 7.04 -12.11 -21.26
C GLU A 113 5.83 -12.98 -21.64
N GLU A 114 5.33 -12.82 -22.89
CA GLU A 114 4.25 -13.67 -23.42
C GLU A 114 4.61 -15.16 -23.39
N GLU A 115 5.89 -15.47 -23.60
CA GLU A 115 6.46 -16.81 -23.39
C GLU A 115 7.29 -16.78 -22.09
N PRO A 116 6.82 -17.41 -21.00
CA PRO A 116 7.51 -17.40 -19.72
C PRO A 116 8.92 -18.00 -19.82
N THR A 117 9.94 -17.19 -19.59
CA THR A 117 11.33 -17.63 -19.57
C THR A 117 11.82 -17.98 -18.16
N GLY A 118 11.05 -17.65 -17.14
CA GLY A 118 11.45 -17.72 -15.73
C GLY A 118 12.31 -16.52 -15.28
N TYR A 119 12.53 -15.55 -16.18
CA TYR A 119 13.29 -14.34 -15.91
C TYR A 119 12.51 -13.09 -16.27
N ILE A 120 12.67 -12.04 -15.47
CA ILE A 120 12.06 -10.73 -15.68
C ILE A 120 13.12 -9.73 -16.11
N ARG A 121 12.83 -8.98 -17.18
CA ARG A 121 13.70 -7.92 -17.68
C ARG A 121 13.49 -6.61 -16.93
N PHE A 122 14.58 -5.92 -16.65
CA PHE A 122 14.55 -4.60 -16.00
C PHE A 122 13.66 -3.59 -16.75
N GLU A 123 13.68 -3.60 -18.08
CA GLU A 123 12.89 -2.69 -18.93
C GLU A 123 11.38 -2.83 -18.71
N LYS A 124 10.88 -4.03 -18.37
CA LYS A 124 9.48 -4.26 -18.04
C LYS A 124 9.19 -4.02 -16.57
N PHE A 125 10.12 -4.38 -15.70
CA PHE A 125 9.98 -4.18 -14.25
C PHE A 125 9.91 -2.71 -13.85
N LEU A 126 10.81 -1.87 -14.39
CA LEU A 126 10.97 -0.46 -14.02
C LEU A 126 9.68 0.36 -14.13
N PRO A 127 8.95 0.38 -15.26
CA PRO A 127 7.75 1.21 -15.39
C PRO A 127 6.61 0.76 -14.47
N VAL A 128 6.44 -0.54 -14.28
CA VAL A 128 5.40 -1.10 -13.41
C VAL A 128 5.70 -0.79 -11.95
N MET A 129 6.94 -1.01 -11.51
CA MET A 129 7.36 -0.71 -10.15
C MET A 129 7.35 0.79 -9.85
N THR A 130 7.73 1.64 -10.81
CA THR A 130 7.62 3.10 -10.68
C THR A 130 6.17 3.52 -10.44
N ARG A 131 5.21 2.94 -11.18
CA ARG A 131 3.78 3.19 -11.00
C ARG A 131 3.33 2.76 -9.59
N VAL A 132 3.74 1.58 -9.12
CA VAL A 132 3.42 1.08 -7.77
C VAL A 132 3.88 2.05 -6.69
N LEU A 133 5.11 2.56 -6.77
CA LEU A 133 5.65 3.51 -5.81
C LEU A 133 4.94 4.88 -5.87
N LEU A 134 4.65 5.39 -7.05
CA LEU A 134 3.92 6.66 -7.23
C LEU A 134 2.48 6.58 -6.70
N GLU A 135 1.79 5.48 -6.96
CA GLU A 135 0.43 5.22 -6.48
C GLU A 135 0.40 4.77 -5.01
N ARG A 136 1.57 4.56 -4.41
CA ARG A 136 1.73 4.06 -3.04
C ARG A 136 0.93 2.78 -2.78
N LYS A 137 0.97 1.86 -3.74
CA LYS A 137 0.40 0.52 -3.59
C LYS A 137 1.26 -0.35 -2.67
N TYR A 138 0.65 -1.43 -2.19
CA TYR A 138 1.31 -2.45 -1.37
C TYR A 138 1.99 -1.89 -0.11
N ARG A 139 1.35 -0.90 0.52
CA ARG A 139 1.89 -0.33 1.76
C ARG A 139 1.94 -1.37 2.87
N PRO A 140 2.99 -1.35 3.70
CA PRO A 140 3.03 -2.12 4.92
C PRO A 140 1.79 -1.87 5.78
N ILE A 141 1.33 -2.90 6.48
CA ILE A 141 0.18 -2.82 7.37
C ILE A 141 0.56 -1.95 8.58
N ALA A 142 -0.32 -1.04 8.99
CA ALA A 142 -0.09 -0.17 10.13
C ALA A 142 -0.02 -0.94 11.45
N GLU A 143 0.79 -0.46 12.39
CA GLU A 143 1.05 -1.09 13.68
C GLU A 143 -0.22 -1.43 14.46
N ASP A 144 -1.18 -0.50 14.49
CA ASP A 144 -2.45 -0.67 15.20
C ASP A 144 -3.34 -1.78 14.60
N VAL A 145 -3.22 -2.02 13.29
CA VAL A 145 -3.93 -3.11 12.60
C VAL A 145 -3.28 -4.45 12.90
N LEU A 146 -1.94 -4.51 12.86
CA LEU A 146 -1.18 -5.70 13.24
C LEU A 146 -1.45 -6.08 14.70
N LEU A 147 -1.43 -5.09 15.61
CA LEU A 147 -1.73 -5.32 17.03
C LEU A 147 -3.12 -5.93 17.22
N ARG A 148 -4.13 -5.38 16.55
CA ARG A 148 -5.50 -5.94 16.60
C ARG A 148 -5.57 -7.35 16.06
N ALA A 149 -4.84 -7.66 15.01
CA ALA A 149 -4.79 -9.01 14.45
C ALA A 149 -4.20 -10.01 15.48
N PHE A 150 -3.07 -9.67 16.12
CA PHE A 150 -2.48 -10.53 17.15
C PHE A 150 -3.38 -10.64 18.39
N GLU A 151 -4.09 -9.59 18.81
CA GLU A 151 -5.05 -9.63 19.91
C GLU A 151 -6.24 -10.57 19.64
N VAL A 152 -6.62 -10.75 18.37
CA VAL A 152 -7.64 -11.76 18.00
C VAL A 152 -7.10 -13.18 18.19
N LEU A 153 -5.82 -13.41 17.89
CA LEU A 153 -5.16 -14.71 18.10
C LEU A 153 -4.85 -15.01 19.57
N ASP A 154 -4.86 -13.98 20.45
CA ASP A 154 -4.69 -14.12 21.90
C ASP A 154 -5.97 -13.76 22.67
N PRO A 155 -7.01 -14.61 22.67
CA PRO A 155 -8.27 -14.32 23.35
C PRO A 155 -8.11 -14.19 24.87
N ALA A 156 -7.05 -14.74 25.45
CA ALA A 156 -6.74 -14.61 26.86
C ALA A 156 -6.03 -13.29 27.21
N LYS A 157 -5.65 -12.48 26.21
CA LYS A 157 -4.94 -11.20 26.37
C LYS A 157 -3.67 -11.31 27.21
N ARG A 158 -2.89 -12.35 26.98
CA ARG A 158 -1.63 -12.63 27.69
C ARG A 158 -0.51 -11.67 27.24
N GLY A 159 -0.62 -11.12 26.02
CA GLY A 159 0.40 -10.28 25.39
C GLY A 159 1.44 -11.09 24.62
N PHE A 160 1.31 -12.41 24.57
CA PHE A 160 2.20 -13.31 23.83
C PHE A 160 1.42 -14.50 23.25
N LEU A 161 1.99 -15.10 22.23
CA LEU A 161 1.56 -16.38 21.66
C LEU A 161 2.65 -17.44 21.94
N THR A 162 2.25 -18.68 22.12
CA THR A 162 3.20 -19.79 22.13
C THR A 162 3.64 -20.12 20.70
N LYS A 163 4.80 -20.77 20.56
CA LYS A 163 5.28 -21.23 19.27
C LYS A 163 4.24 -22.07 18.53
N GLU A 164 3.61 -23.01 19.24
CA GLU A 164 2.62 -23.93 18.68
C GLU A 164 1.36 -23.21 18.21
N GLU A 165 0.89 -22.21 18.97
CA GLU A 165 -0.26 -21.38 18.59
C GLU A 165 0.04 -20.58 17.32
N LEU A 166 1.20 -19.93 17.25
CA LEU A 166 1.58 -19.15 16.07
C LEU A 166 1.72 -20.04 14.83
N VAL A 167 2.47 -21.16 14.94
CA VAL A 167 2.64 -22.12 13.85
C VAL A 167 1.27 -22.57 13.32
N LYS A 168 0.37 -22.96 14.21
CA LYS A 168 -0.96 -23.41 13.82
C LYS A 168 -1.71 -22.34 13.02
N TYR A 169 -1.77 -21.10 13.50
CA TYR A 169 -2.50 -20.04 12.82
C TYR A 169 -1.87 -19.71 11.46
N MET A 170 -0.55 -19.61 11.36
CA MET A 170 0.15 -19.22 10.12
C MET A 170 0.16 -20.33 9.07
N THR A 171 -0.01 -21.59 9.46
CA THR A 171 -0.04 -22.71 8.50
C THR A 171 -1.45 -23.19 8.14
N GLU A 172 -2.47 -22.85 8.93
CA GLU A 172 -3.84 -23.34 8.72
C GLU A 172 -4.81 -22.24 8.21
N GLU A 173 -4.50 -20.95 8.43
CA GLU A 173 -5.41 -19.84 8.17
C GLU A 173 -4.81 -18.81 7.19
N GLY A 174 -5.66 -18.18 6.39
CA GLY A 174 -5.28 -17.11 5.46
C GLY A 174 -4.44 -17.60 4.28
N GLU A 175 -3.29 -16.99 4.04
CA GLU A 175 -2.26 -17.45 3.09
C GLU A 175 -1.29 -18.35 3.87
N PRO A 176 -1.36 -19.67 3.74
CA PRO A 176 -0.59 -20.59 4.60
C PRO A 176 0.92 -20.46 4.34
N PHE A 177 1.69 -20.29 5.41
CA PHE A 177 3.15 -20.27 5.32
C PHE A 177 3.68 -21.65 4.97
N SER A 178 4.71 -21.70 4.13
CA SER A 178 5.55 -22.87 3.94
C SER A 178 6.38 -23.15 5.21
N GLN A 179 6.98 -24.33 5.27
CA GLN A 179 7.84 -24.66 6.39
C GLN A 179 9.06 -23.71 6.48
N GLU A 180 9.63 -23.33 5.35
CA GLU A 180 10.79 -22.44 5.28
C GLU A 180 10.46 -21.05 5.80
N GLU A 181 9.34 -20.46 5.33
CA GLU A 181 8.86 -19.15 5.81
C GLU A 181 8.53 -19.17 7.30
N MET A 182 7.95 -20.27 7.79
CA MET A 182 7.65 -20.42 9.19
C MET A 182 8.93 -20.50 10.06
N GLU A 183 9.96 -21.19 9.60
CA GLU A 183 11.25 -21.27 10.27
C GLU A 183 11.94 -19.90 10.32
N GLU A 184 11.91 -19.13 9.23
CA GLU A 184 12.43 -17.77 9.19
C GLU A 184 11.69 -16.84 10.15
N MET A 185 10.35 -16.84 10.11
CA MET A 185 9.53 -16.03 11.03
C MET A 185 9.84 -16.37 12.49
N LEU A 186 9.89 -17.66 12.84
CA LEU A 186 10.17 -18.09 14.19
C LEU A 186 11.58 -17.70 14.66
N SER A 187 12.57 -17.72 13.78
CA SER A 187 13.94 -17.32 14.14
C SER A 187 14.04 -15.86 14.56
N ALA A 188 13.17 -14.99 14.02
CA ALA A 188 13.11 -13.58 14.35
C ALA A 188 12.14 -13.28 15.51
N ALA A 189 11.04 -14.04 15.63
CA ALA A 189 9.94 -13.73 16.52
C ALA A 189 10.03 -14.35 17.92
N ILE A 190 10.70 -15.51 18.04
CA ILE A 190 10.77 -16.25 19.30
C ILE A 190 11.77 -15.63 20.26
N ASP A 191 11.33 -15.40 21.48
CA ASP A 191 12.22 -15.17 22.62
C ASP A 191 12.81 -16.53 23.09
N PRO A 192 14.14 -16.70 23.02
CA PRO A 192 14.78 -17.97 23.33
C PRO A 192 14.65 -18.40 24.82
N GLU A 193 14.40 -17.46 25.74
CA GLU A 193 14.25 -17.74 27.15
C GLU A 193 12.85 -18.27 27.49
N SER A 194 11.81 -17.65 26.97
CA SER A 194 10.42 -18.00 27.26
C SER A 194 9.81 -18.96 26.24
N ASN A 195 10.46 -19.21 25.11
CA ASN A 195 9.95 -19.96 23.95
C ASN A 195 8.56 -19.50 23.52
N SER A 196 8.31 -18.19 23.64
CA SER A 196 7.07 -17.52 23.28
C SER A 196 7.35 -16.30 22.41
N ILE A 197 6.31 -15.79 21.77
CA ILE A 197 6.38 -14.62 20.91
C ILE A 197 5.67 -13.47 21.60
N ASN A 198 6.42 -12.47 22.09
CA ASN A 198 5.85 -11.21 22.50
C ASN A 198 5.46 -10.42 21.26
N TYR A 199 4.20 -10.47 20.89
CA TYR A 199 3.75 -9.89 19.62
C TYR A 199 3.87 -8.36 19.57
N ARG A 200 3.91 -7.64 20.69
CA ARG A 200 4.14 -6.19 20.69
C ARG A 200 5.57 -5.85 20.27
N ASP A 201 6.55 -6.55 20.85
CA ASP A 201 7.95 -6.35 20.50
C ASP A 201 8.21 -6.80 19.06
N TYR A 202 7.58 -7.89 18.64
CA TYR A 202 7.68 -8.39 17.27
C TYR A 202 7.07 -7.42 16.25
N ILE A 203 5.91 -6.81 16.52
CA ILE A 203 5.30 -5.79 15.69
C ILE A 203 6.23 -4.58 15.55
N THR A 204 6.85 -4.11 16.63
CA THR A 204 7.80 -2.99 16.59
C THR A 204 8.98 -3.26 15.64
N MET A 205 9.42 -4.53 15.52
CA MET A 205 10.47 -4.90 14.55
C MET A 205 9.97 -4.92 13.10
N MET A 206 8.69 -5.20 12.88
CA MET A 206 8.09 -5.26 11.53
C MET A 206 7.69 -3.89 10.97
N VAL A 207 7.47 -2.90 11.84
CA VAL A 207 7.06 -1.56 11.40
C VAL A 207 8.23 -0.85 10.75
N ILE A 208 8.07 -0.46 9.50
CA ILE A 208 9.04 0.36 8.78
C ILE A 208 8.68 1.81 9.04
N ASP A 209 9.57 2.54 9.72
CA ASP A 209 9.44 3.99 9.89
C ASP A 209 9.51 4.67 8.53
N GLU A 210 8.40 5.27 8.08
CA GLU A 210 8.37 6.15 6.90
C GLU A 210 9.09 7.48 7.26
N ASN A 211 10.43 7.52 7.18
CA ASN A 211 11.24 8.75 7.26
C ASN A 211 11.46 9.35 5.88
#